data_8270b32d02a6f27a2b4ed72e9f048e01
#
_entry.id   8270b32d02a6f27a2b4ed72e9f048e01
#
_cell.length_a   1.000
_cell.length_b   1.000
_cell.length_c   1.000
_cell.angle_alpha   90.00
_cell.angle_beta   90.00
_cell.angle_gamma   90.00
#
_symmetry.space_group_name_H-M   'P 1'
#
loop_
_entity.id
_entity.type
_entity.pdbx_description
1 polymer ?
#
loop_
_entity_poly.entity_id
_entity_poly.type
_entity_poly.pdbx_seq_one_letter_code
_entity_poly.pdbx_strand_id
1 'polypeptide(L)'
;MKSFSVLRECGVQDEKGNTKRIDLLLQNEDEAIIIENKVYSALYNRLDLYWNKPNVPEENKRGIVLSPWATPVKFHNFVNITHEEFAHTIENNLSAYFATANPKSLILLQDFIQNIYNVTHAMNEEEVYFYFENREKINRLAEIRKNVVSHIWKTIEEDGNTKLLKPLFKENGMKLSIKTKNNVDYCYYTFDALPDKVMLTLVYDTLWNYDKDGCRIRMFLELQSKEMIKFVKDMKDTLELEPDGHKEDTTWWHYKGTKITFTPKELANSNDIATRIVNTIKESHFYEDGQKIIALWKEHHK
;
A
#
# COMPACT_ATOMS: atom_id res chain seq x y z
N MET A 1 -35.01 -17.07 -13.33
CA MET A 1 -33.80 -16.24 -13.31
C MET A 1 -32.63 -17.15 -13.63
N LYS A 2 -31.82 -16.86 -14.66
CA LYS A 2 -30.62 -17.67 -14.96
C LYS A 2 -29.61 -17.45 -13.81
N SER A 3 -29.06 -18.53 -13.27
CA SER A 3 -28.05 -18.46 -12.21
C SER A 3 -26.67 -18.19 -12.83
N PHE A 4 -25.95 -17.20 -12.31
CA PHE A 4 -24.56 -16.92 -12.67
C PHE A 4 -23.60 -17.47 -11.61
N SER A 5 -22.50 -18.07 -12.04
CA SER A 5 -21.34 -18.28 -11.19
C SER A 5 -20.58 -16.95 -11.04
N VAL A 6 -20.05 -16.69 -9.84
CA VAL A 6 -19.31 -15.46 -9.52
C VAL A 6 -17.87 -15.84 -9.22
N LEU A 7 -16.96 -15.41 -10.08
CA LEU A 7 -15.51 -15.64 -9.93
C LEU A 7 -14.83 -14.31 -9.64
N ARG A 8 -14.08 -14.24 -8.53
CA ARG A 8 -13.28 -13.08 -8.15
C ARG A 8 -11.81 -13.35 -8.46
N GLU A 9 -11.05 -12.31 -8.83
CA GLU A 9 -9.62 -12.40 -9.11
C GLU A 9 -9.27 -13.51 -10.12
N CYS A 10 -10.11 -13.62 -11.18
CA CYS A 10 -9.99 -14.70 -12.15
C CYS A 10 -8.72 -14.54 -12.99
N GLY A 11 -7.79 -15.51 -12.89
CA GLY A 11 -6.50 -15.47 -13.58
C GLY A 11 -6.61 -15.64 -15.10
N VAL A 12 -5.86 -14.78 -15.83
CA VAL A 12 -5.67 -14.87 -17.29
C VAL A 12 -4.19 -14.75 -17.57
N GLN A 13 -3.64 -15.61 -18.41
CA GLN A 13 -2.23 -15.53 -18.83
C GLN A 13 -2.10 -14.67 -20.09
N ASP A 14 -1.09 -13.80 -20.11
CA ASP A 14 -0.69 -13.09 -21.32
C ASP A 14 0.24 -13.97 -22.20
N GLU A 15 0.56 -13.47 -23.40
CA GLU A 15 1.42 -14.17 -24.37
C GLU A 15 2.84 -14.46 -23.82
N LYS A 16 3.26 -13.76 -22.77
CA LYS A 16 4.56 -13.92 -22.09
C LYS A 16 4.48 -14.84 -20.87
N GLY A 17 3.30 -15.43 -20.59
CA GLY A 17 3.08 -16.27 -19.42
C GLY A 17 2.86 -15.51 -18.11
N ASN A 18 2.74 -14.16 -18.13
CA ASN A 18 2.41 -13.41 -16.93
C ASN A 18 0.92 -13.55 -16.61
N THR A 19 0.61 -13.77 -15.35
CA THR A 19 -0.78 -13.82 -14.89
C THR A 19 -1.33 -12.41 -14.68
N LYS A 20 -2.43 -12.11 -15.38
CA LYS A 20 -3.31 -10.96 -15.13
C LYS A 20 -4.56 -11.48 -14.43
N ARG A 21 -5.33 -10.60 -13.80
CA ARG A 21 -6.53 -10.97 -13.07
C ARG A 21 -7.70 -10.08 -13.46
N ILE A 22 -8.83 -10.70 -13.72
CA ILE A 22 -10.13 -10.04 -13.86
C ILE A 22 -10.69 -9.87 -12.46
N ASP A 23 -11.07 -8.67 -12.07
CA ASP A 23 -11.56 -8.38 -10.72
C ASP A 23 -12.83 -9.19 -10.42
N LEU A 24 -13.78 -9.22 -11.37
CA LEU A 24 -15.03 -9.98 -11.23
C LEU A 24 -15.50 -10.50 -12.57
N LEU A 25 -15.76 -11.81 -12.64
CA LEU A 25 -16.37 -12.48 -13.78
C LEU A 25 -17.66 -13.16 -13.34
N LEU A 26 -18.78 -12.74 -13.91
CA LEU A 26 -20.08 -13.37 -13.77
C LEU A 26 -20.34 -14.16 -15.03
N GLN A 27 -20.57 -15.48 -14.92
CA GLN A 27 -20.83 -16.30 -16.10
C GLN A 27 -21.76 -17.46 -15.84
N ASN A 28 -22.46 -17.87 -16.87
CA ASN A 28 -23.19 -19.14 -16.97
C ASN A 28 -22.83 -19.82 -18.30
N GLU A 29 -23.60 -20.80 -18.72
CA GLU A 29 -23.37 -21.53 -19.97
C GLU A 29 -23.55 -20.66 -21.22
N ASP A 30 -24.41 -19.64 -21.16
CA ASP A 30 -24.81 -18.84 -22.31
C ASP A 30 -24.19 -17.43 -22.33
N GLU A 31 -23.92 -16.84 -21.16
CA GLU A 31 -23.61 -15.41 -21.02
C GLU A 31 -22.44 -15.15 -20.07
N ALA A 32 -21.68 -14.07 -20.32
CA ALA A 32 -20.62 -13.61 -19.44
C ALA A 32 -20.60 -12.09 -19.28
N ILE A 33 -20.39 -11.63 -18.04
CA ILE A 33 -20.16 -10.22 -17.71
C ILE A 33 -18.78 -10.12 -17.06
N ILE A 34 -17.91 -9.34 -17.68
CA ILE A 34 -16.52 -9.13 -17.28
C ILE A 34 -16.44 -7.75 -16.67
N ILE A 35 -16.05 -7.66 -15.41
CA ILE A 35 -16.00 -6.39 -14.68
C ILE A 35 -14.57 -6.13 -14.21
N GLU A 36 -14.05 -4.98 -14.61
CA GLU A 36 -12.80 -4.39 -14.09
C GLU A 36 -13.15 -3.21 -13.20
N ASN A 37 -12.73 -3.25 -11.94
CA ASN A 37 -13.05 -2.24 -10.94
C ASN A 37 -11.85 -1.33 -10.66
N LYS A 38 -12.01 -0.03 -10.86
CA LYS A 38 -11.00 1.00 -10.61
C LYS A 38 -11.48 1.96 -9.54
N VAL A 39 -10.73 2.07 -8.43
CA VAL A 39 -11.04 3.04 -7.37
C VAL A 39 -10.06 4.20 -7.41
N TYR A 40 -8.74 3.93 -7.38
CA TYR A 40 -7.70 4.96 -7.32
C TYR A 40 -6.61 4.79 -8.39
N SER A 41 -6.72 3.79 -9.26
CA SER A 41 -5.72 3.49 -10.27
C SER A 41 -6.22 3.80 -11.68
N ALA A 42 -5.33 4.25 -12.55
CA ALA A 42 -5.65 4.42 -13.95
C ALA A 42 -5.86 3.06 -14.66
N LEU A 43 -6.60 3.09 -15.78
CA LEU A 43 -6.92 1.90 -16.57
C LEU A 43 -5.72 1.55 -17.48
N TYR A 44 -4.84 0.65 -17.02
CA TYR A 44 -3.70 0.11 -17.77
C TYR A 44 -3.87 -1.36 -18.16
N ASN A 45 -5.02 -1.94 -17.89
CA ASN A 45 -5.26 -3.37 -18.05
C ASN A 45 -5.46 -3.75 -19.51
N ARG A 46 -5.04 -4.96 -19.86
CA ARG A 46 -5.26 -5.59 -21.17
C ARG A 46 -6.67 -6.17 -21.23
N LEU A 47 -7.66 -5.29 -21.48
CA LEU A 47 -9.08 -5.67 -21.54
C LEU A 47 -9.37 -6.69 -22.66
N ASP A 48 -8.56 -6.69 -23.70
CA ASP A 48 -8.60 -7.68 -24.77
C ASP A 48 -8.34 -9.12 -24.27
N LEU A 49 -7.40 -9.28 -23.34
CA LEU A 49 -7.14 -10.59 -22.70
C LEU A 49 -8.32 -11.03 -21.83
N TYR A 50 -8.92 -10.08 -21.12
CA TYR A 50 -10.08 -10.35 -20.26
C TYR A 50 -11.30 -10.76 -21.07
N TRP A 51 -11.53 -10.10 -22.21
CA TRP A 51 -12.62 -10.40 -23.14
C TRP A 51 -12.57 -11.82 -23.67
N ASN A 52 -11.37 -12.34 -23.94
CA ASN A 52 -11.15 -13.66 -24.48
C ASN A 52 -11.23 -14.79 -23.45
N LYS A 53 -11.36 -14.48 -22.14
CA LYS A 53 -11.36 -15.49 -21.08
C LYS A 53 -12.64 -16.35 -21.02
N PRO A 54 -13.86 -15.78 -21.05
CA PRO A 54 -15.08 -16.56 -21.02
C PRO A 54 -15.29 -17.32 -22.34
N ASN A 55 -15.63 -18.60 -22.24
CA ASN A 55 -15.94 -19.45 -23.40
C ASN A 55 -17.45 -19.41 -23.71
N VAL A 56 -17.94 -18.23 -24.09
CA VAL A 56 -19.33 -18.01 -24.54
C VAL A 56 -19.30 -17.21 -25.85
N PRO A 57 -20.41 -17.23 -26.65
CA PRO A 57 -20.50 -16.44 -27.89
C PRO A 57 -20.21 -14.96 -27.65
N GLU A 58 -19.56 -14.31 -28.63
CA GLU A 58 -19.14 -12.90 -28.52
C GLU A 58 -20.32 -11.94 -28.24
N GLU A 59 -21.46 -12.18 -28.88
CA GLU A 59 -22.70 -11.41 -28.70
C GLU A 59 -23.27 -11.50 -27.28
N ASN A 60 -22.90 -12.54 -26.54
CA ASN A 60 -23.36 -12.80 -25.18
C ASN A 60 -22.38 -12.34 -24.11
N LYS A 61 -21.28 -11.72 -24.50
CA LYS A 61 -20.33 -11.09 -23.59
C LYS A 61 -20.68 -9.64 -23.32
N ARG A 62 -20.41 -9.15 -22.12
CA ARG A 62 -20.49 -7.76 -21.71
C ARG A 62 -19.25 -7.39 -20.91
N GLY A 63 -18.56 -6.35 -21.32
CA GLY A 63 -17.40 -5.80 -20.62
C GLY A 63 -17.76 -4.50 -19.91
N ILE A 64 -17.44 -4.38 -18.65
CA ILE A 64 -17.71 -3.20 -17.82
C ILE A 64 -16.42 -2.77 -17.14
N VAL A 65 -16.11 -1.48 -17.21
CA VAL A 65 -15.15 -0.82 -16.33
C VAL A 65 -15.93 0.01 -15.33
N LEU A 66 -15.87 -0.37 -14.05
CA LEU A 66 -16.40 0.44 -12.95
C LEU A 66 -15.33 1.42 -12.50
N SER A 67 -15.67 2.70 -12.38
CA SER A 67 -14.74 3.75 -11.95
C SER A 67 -15.46 4.87 -11.19
N PRO A 68 -14.76 5.64 -10.32
CA PRO A 68 -15.38 6.74 -9.57
C PRO A 68 -15.93 7.84 -10.49
N TRP A 69 -15.27 8.07 -11.60
CA TRP A 69 -15.63 9.13 -12.57
C TRP A 69 -15.63 8.56 -13.99
N ALA A 70 -16.34 9.25 -14.89
CA ALA A 70 -16.37 8.90 -16.32
C ALA A 70 -14.94 8.77 -16.87
N THR A 71 -14.60 7.58 -17.34
CA THR A 71 -13.24 7.23 -17.80
C THR A 71 -13.30 6.71 -19.23
N PRO A 72 -12.50 7.28 -20.15
CA PRO A 72 -12.44 6.78 -21.53
C PRO A 72 -11.94 5.33 -21.56
N VAL A 73 -12.72 4.44 -22.20
CA VAL A 73 -12.34 3.04 -22.43
C VAL A 73 -11.97 2.85 -23.90
N LYS A 74 -10.72 2.47 -24.16
CA LYS A 74 -10.20 2.32 -25.55
C LYS A 74 -10.67 1.03 -26.21
N PHE A 75 -10.97 -0.01 -25.45
CA PHE A 75 -11.41 -1.29 -26.00
C PHE A 75 -12.93 -1.29 -26.15
N HIS A 76 -13.40 -1.29 -27.40
CA HIS A 76 -14.80 -1.04 -27.80
C HIS A 76 -15.83 -2.00 -27.20
N ASN A 77 -15.40 -3.20 -26.76
CA ASN A 77 -16.28 -4.19 -26.16
C ASN A 77 -16.54 -3.94 -24.67
N PHE A 78 -15.88 -2.92 -24.08
CA PHE A 78 -16.09 -2.50 -22.72
C PHE A 78 -16.76 -1.13 -22.65
N VAL A 79 -17.70 -0.99 -21.75
CA VAL A 79 -18.31 0.30 -21.44
C VAL A 79 -17.86 0.76 -20.06
N ASN A 80 -17.74 2.06 -19.86
CA ASN A 80 -17.55 2.62 -18.54
C ASN A 80 -18.91 2.86 -17.90
N ILE A 81 -19.02 2.41 -16.65
CA ILE A 81 -20.14 2.73 -15.73
C ILE A 81 -19.49 3.35 -14.50
N THR A 82 -19.96 4.49 -14.05
CA THR A 82 -19.46 5.08 -12.82
C THR A 82 -19.97 4.29 -11.61
N HIS A 83 -19.23 4.33 -10.51
CA HIS A 83 -19.68 3.71 -9.27
C HIS A 83 -21.01 4.30 -8.80
N GLU A 84 -21.23 5.60 -9.03
CA GLU A 84 -22.49 6.29 -8.68
C GLU A 84 -23.66 5.79 -9.52
N GLU A 85 -23.52 5.69 -10.85
CA GLU A 85 -24.53 5.09 -11.74
C GLU A 85 -24.86 3.66 -11.35
N PHE A 86 -23.84 2.89 -10.98
CA PHE A 86 -24.01 1.52 -10.52
C PHE A 86 -24.78 1.45 -9.19
N ALA A 87 -24.38 2.26 -8.19
CA ALA A 87 -25.06 2.33 -6.90
C ALA A 87 -26.53 2.75 -7.05
N HIS A 88 -26.78 3.80 -7.84
CA HIS A 88 -28.13 4.29 -8.11
C HIS A 88 -29.01 3.25 -8.80
N THR A 89 -28.43 2.48 -9.73
CA THR A 89 -29.15 1.39 -10.39
C THR A 89 -29.52 0.28 -9.40
N ILE A 90 -28.63 -0.06 -8.46
CA ILE A 90 -28.93 -1.04 -7.41
C ILE A 90 -30.06 -0.51 -6.51
N GLU A 91 -29.98 0.72 -6.04
CA GLU A 91 -31.01 1.32 -5.16
C GLU A 91 -32.39 1.30 -5.80
N ASN A 92 -32.49 1.69 -7.06
CA ASN A 92 -33.74 1.71 -7.81
C ASN A 92 -34.37 0.31 -7.98
N ASN A 93 -33.57 -0.75 -7.92
CA ASN A 93 -34.04 -2.13 -8.06
C ASN A 93 -34.10 -2.90 -6.73
N LEU A 94 -33.66 -2.29 -5.63
CA LEU A 94 -33.56 -2.97 -4.32
C LEU A 94 -34.90 -3.49 -3.79
N SER A 95 -36.01 -2.77 -4.05
CA SER A 95 -37.34 -3.14 -3.60
C SER A 95 -37.78 -4.53 -4.11
N ALA A 96 -37.34 -4.92 -5.29
CA ALA A 96 -37.66 -6.24 -5.86
C ALA A 96 -37.06 -7.42 -5.08
N TYR A 97 -36.04 -7.17 -4.28
CA TYR A 97 -35.29 -8.20 -3.53
C TYR A 97 -35.52 -8.13 -2.02
N PHE A 98 -36.17 -7.11 -1.51
CA PHE A 98 -36.34 -6.84 -0.07
C PHE A 98 -36.95 -8.02 0.69
N ALA A 99 -37.97 -8.67 0.10
CA ALA A 99 -38.68 -9.76 0.74
C ALA A 99 -37.91 -11.10 0.78
N THR A 100 -36.88 -11.26 -0.07
CA THR A 100 -36.16 -12.52 -0.24
C THR A 100 -34.69 -12.44 0.17
N ALA A 101 -34.14 -11.24 0.31
CA ALA A 101 -32.74 -11.06 0.65
C ALA A 101 -32.48 -11.29 2.15
N ASN A 102 -31.29 -11.81 2.44
CA ASN A 102 -30.82 -11.93 3.81
C ASN A 102 -30.61 -10.53 4.43
N PRO A 103 -31.18 -10.24 5.63
CA PRO A 103 -31.04 -8.93 6.27
C PRO A 103 -29.59 -8.45 6.45
N LYS A 104 -28.66 -9.36 6.76
CA LYS A 104 -27.23 -9.04 6.87
C LYS A 104 -26.67 -8.57 5.53
N SER A 105 -27.06 -9.20 4.42
CA SER A 105 -26.63 -8.80 3.09
C SER A 105 -27.18 -7.44 2.67
N LEU A 106 -28.41 -7.10 3.09
CA LEU A 106 -28.99 -5.79 2.85
C LEU A 106 -28.24 -4.68 3.59
N ILE A 107 -27.86 -4.90 4.85
CA ILE A 107 -27.06 -3.94 5.64
C ILE A 107 -25.70 -3.74 4.96
N LEU A 108 -25.00 -4.81 4.59
CA LEU A 108 -23.71 -4.72 3.91
C LEU A 108 -23.81 -4.01 2.55
N LEU A 109 -24.89 -4.21 1.82
CA LEU A 109 -25.14 -3.53 0.56
C LEU A 109 -25.42 -2.04 0.78
N GLN A 110 -26.17 -1.67 1.80
CA GLN A 110 -26.42 -0.29 2.17
C GLN A 110 -25.11 0.43 2.56
N ASP A 111 -24.29 -0.20 3.40
CA ASP A 111 -22.97 0.32 3.76
C ASP A 111 -22.06 0.48 2.52
N PHE A 112 -22.10 -0.48 1.60
CA PHE A 112 -21.35 -0.42 0.35
C PHE A 112 -21.79 0.77 -0.52
N ILE A 113 -23.11 0.96 -0.71
CA ILE A 113 -23.66 2.08 -1.47
C ILE A 113 -23.29 3.41 -0.82
N GLN A 114 -23.41 3.52 0.50
CA GLN A 114 -23.03 4.72 1.24
C GLN A 114 -21.52 5.02 1.07
N ASN A 115 -20.67 4.00 1.09
CA ASN A 115 -19.24 4.18 0.83
C ASN A 115 -18.96 4.64 -0.61
N ILE A 116 -19.68 4.13 -1.59
CA ILE A 116 -19.60 4.64 -2.97
C ILE A 116 -19.88 6.13 -3.00
N TYR A 117 -21.00 6.56 -2.43
CA TYR A 117 -21.36 7.97 -2.38
C TYR A 117 -20.33 8.83 -1.66
N ASN A 118 -19.79 8.36 -0.56
CA ASN A 118 -18.72 9.07 0.16
C ASN A 118 -17.42 9.25 -0.68
N VAL A 119 -17.17 8.36 -1.63
CA VAL A 119 -15.97 8.41 -2.49
C VAL A 119 -16.22 9.18 -3.78
N THR A 120 -17.45 9.14 -4.33
CA THR A 120 -17.77 9.65 -5.66
C THR A 120 -18.52 10.98 -5.66
N HIS A 121 -19.14 11.36 -4.54
CA HIS A 121 -19.88 12.61 -4.50
C HIS A 121 -18.97 13.79 -4.72
N ALA A 122 -19.37 14.62 -5.66
CA ALA A 122 -18.90 15.99 -5.72
C ALA A 122 -19.18 16.65 -4.36
N MET A 123 -18.25 17.49 -3.88
CA MET A 123 -18.46 18.28 -2.68
C MET A 123 -19.88 18.84 -2.66
N ASN A 124 -20.60 18.62 -1.57
CA ASN A 124 -21.93 19.22 -1.45
C ASN A 124 -21.83 20.74 -1.26
N GLU A 125 -22.93 21.44 -1.46
CA GLU A 125 -22.93 22.91 -1.34
C GLU A 125 -22.46 23.40 0.04
N GLU A 126 -22.74 22.65 1.10
CA GLU A 126 -22.31 22.97 2.47
C GLU A 126 -20.80 22.85 2.65
N GLU A 127 -20.16 21.83 2.05
CA GLU A 127 -18.70 21.68 2.07
C GLU A 127 -18.00 22.75 1.25
N VAL A 128 -18.57 23.10 0.09
CA VAL A 128 -18.07 24.21 -0.74
C VAL A 128 -18.21 25.53 0.02
N TYR A 129 -19.35 25.78 0.62
CA TYR A 129 -19.60 26.97 1.44
C TYR A 129 -18.62 27.02 2.64
N PHE A 130 -18.51 25.93 3.40
CA PHE A 130 -17.59 25.80 4.52
C PHE A 130 -16.14 26.11 4.11
N TYR A 131 -15.70 25.58 2.97
CA TYR A 131 -14.34 25.84 2.45
C TYR A 131 -14.13 27.34 2.20
N PHE A 132 -15.06 28.00 1.49
CA PHE A 132 -14.90 29.42 1.16
C PHE A 132 -14.97 30.33 2.38
N GLU A 133 -15.83 30.03 3.32
CA GLU A 133 -15.93 30.75 4.60
C GLU A 133 -14.67 30.61 5.47
N ASN A 134 -13.99 29.46 5.38
CA ASN A 134 -12.83 29.17 6.23
C ASN A 134 -11.51 29.09 5.46
N ARG A 135 -11.48 29.44 4.17
CA ARG A 135 -10.33 29.25 3.28
C ARG A 135 -9.00 29.79 3.82
N GLU A 136 -9.03 30.94 4.47
CA GLU A 136 -7.82 31.54 5.04
C GLU A 136 -7.25 30.70 6.18
N LYS A 137 -8.14 30.20 7.06
CA LYS A 137 -7.75 29.31 8.17
C LYS A 137 -7.24 27.97 7.64
N ILE A 138 -7.94 27.40 6.64
CA ILE A 138 -7.56 26.14 6.01
C ILE A 138 -6.19 26.26 5.32
N ASN A 139 -5.98 27.32 4.54
CA ASN A 139 -4.71 27.57 3.88
C ASN A 139 -3.58 27.78 4.89
N ARG A 140 -3.83 28.55 5.98
CA ARG A 140 -2.86 28.75 7.05
C ARG A 140 -2.51 27.44 7.76
N LEU A 141 -3.48 26.56 8.04
CA LEU A 141 -3.22 25.26 8.64
C LEU A 141 -2.41 24.36 7.70
N ALA A 142 -2.72 24.37 6.39
CA ALA A 142 -1.95 23.65 5.39
C ALA A 142 -0.50 24.12 5.31
N GLU A 143 -0.28 25.43 5.38
CA GLU A 143 1.06 26.03 5.41
C GLU A 143 1.82 25.67 6.70
N ILE A 144 1.18 25.77 7.86
CA ILE A 144 1.76 25.35 9.14
C ILE A 144 2.18 23.87 9.06
N ARG A 145 1.30 22.98 8.57
CA ARG A 145 1.62 21.56 8.40
C ARG A 145 2.85 21.37 7.52
N LYS A 146 2.89 22.03 6.36
CA LYS A 146 4.03 21.99 5.44
C LYS A 146 5.34 22.43 6.12
N ASN A 147 5.29 23.53 6.86
CA ASN A 147 6.48 24.07 7.52
C ASN A 147 6.95 23.16 8.66
N VAL A 148 6.04 22.60 9.45
CA VAL A 148 6.36 21.64 10.52
C VAL A 148 6.99 20.38 9.95
N VAL A 149 6.39 19.77 8.92
CA VAL A 149 6.94 18.58 8.25
C VAL A 149 8.34 18.88 7.70
N SER A 150 8.50 20.01 7.01
CA SER A 150 9.79 20.41 6.44
C SER A 150 10.85 20.64 7.52
N HIS A 151 10.49 21.28 8.65
CA HIS A 151 11.42 21.52 9.75
C HIS A 151 11.89 20.23 10.41
N ILE A 152 10.96 19.35 10.78
CA ILE A 152 11.29 18.07 11.40
C ILE A 152 12.10 17.20 10.43
N TRP A 153 11.68 17.13 9.14
CA TRP A 153 12.41 16.36 8.14
C TRP A 153 13.84 16.87 7.94
N LYS A 154 14.03 18.17 7.89
CA LYS A 154 15.37 18.78 7.81
C LYS A 154 16.25 18.36 9.00
N THR A 155 15.71 18.36 10.20
CA THR A 155 16.42 17.90 11.39
C THR A 155 16.78 16.41 11.29
N ILE A 156 15.85 15.55 10.86
CA ILE A 156 16.12 14.13 10.65
C ILE A 156 17.21 13.92 9.60
N GLU A 157 17.14 14.62 8.47
CA GLU A 157 18.07 14.46 7.37
C GLU A 157 19.46 15.04 7.68
N GLU A 158 19.53 16.27 8.16
CA GLU A 158 20.82 16.96 8.41
C GLU A 158 21.48 16.46 9.69
N ASP A 159 20.76 16.41 10.80
CA ASP A 159 21.32 16.08 12.11
C ASP A 159 21.34 14.57 12.35
N GLY A 160 20.27 13.86 11.99
CA GLY A 160 20.16 12.41 12.13
C GLY A 160 20.96 11.66 11.08
N ASN A 161 20.47 11.68 9.85
CA ASN A 161 21.03 10.84 8.77
C ASN A 161 22.44 11.30 8.36
N THR A 162 22.65 12.60 8.17
CA THR A 162 23.93 13.11 7.64
C THR A 162 25.00 13.19 8.71
N LYS A 163 24.70 13.77 9.88
CA LYS A 163 25.72 14.02 10.90
C LYS A 163 25.97 12.82 11.82
N LEU A 164 24.95 12.05 12.15
CA LEU A 164 25.04 10.96 13.14
C LEU A 164 25.05 9.57 12.51
N LEU A 165 24.08 9.23 11.67
CA LEU A 165 23.94 7.87 11.14
C LEU A 165 24.88 7.58 9.97
N LYS A 166 25.04 8.51 9.05
CA LYS A 166 25.91 8.31 7.89
C LYS A 166 27.38 8.05 8.26
N PRO A 167 28.02 8.78 9.17
CA PRO A 167 29.36 8.42 9.63
C PRO A 167 29.40 7.07 10.32
N LEU A 168 28.46 6.82 11.26
CA LEU A 168 28.38 5.56 12.00
C LEU A 168 28.30 4.36 11.07
N PHE A 169 27.42 4.40 10.06
CA PHE A 169 27.26 3.27 9.15
C PHE A 169 28.31 3.19 8.06
N LYS A 170 28.90 4.30 7.65
CA LYS A 170 30.04 4.29 6.72
C LYS A 170 31.25 3.53 7.29
N GLU A 171 31.55 3.72 8.56
CA GLU A 171 32.60 2.98 9.26
C GLU A 171 32.30 1.47 9.32
N ASN A 172 31.04 1.10 9.23
CA ASN A 172 30.55 -0.28 9.29
C ASN A 172 30.20 -0.86 7.90
N GLY A 173 30.63 -0.24 6.81
CA GLY A 173 30.41 -0.74 5.45
C GLY A 173 28.95 -0.68 4.99
N MET A 174 28.22 0.36 5.38
CA MET A 174 26.85 0.60 4.95
C MET A 174 26.70 1.92 4.20
N LYS A 175 25.77 1.96 3.26
CA LYS A 175 25.39 3.15 2.48
C LYS A 175 23.96 3.58 2.76
N LEU A 176 23.76 4.89 2.87
CA LEU A 176 22.44 5.49 2.97
C LEU A 176 21.87 5.78 1.59
N SER A 177 20.62 5.34 1.37
CA SER A 177 19.78 5.78 0.26
C SER A 177 18.45 6.28 0.81
N ILE A 178 18.07 7.52 0.50
CA ILE A 178 16.80 8.14 0.88
C ILE A 178 15.86 8.05 -0.32
N LYS A 179 14.64 7.58 -0.08
CA LYS A 179 13.58 7.50 -1.11
C LYS A 179 12.28 8.05 -0.56
N THR A 180 11.58 8.81 -1.40
CA THR A 180 10.21 9.25 -1.15
C THR A 180 9.29 8.57 -2.15
N LYS A 181 8.24 7.90 -1.66
CA LYS A 181 7.24 7.25 -2.49
C LYS A 181 5.87 7.48 -1.89
N ASN A 182 4.93 8.03 -2.68
CA ASN A 182 3.55 8.29 -2.25
C ASN A 182 3.45 9.12 -0.96
N ASN A 183 4.25 10.17 -0.83
CA ASN A 183 4.36 11.01 0.38
C ASN A 183 4.83 10.26 1.64
N VAL A 184 5.45 9.13 1.46
CA VAL A 184 6.08 8.36 2.53
C VAL A 184 7.58 8.43 2.35
N ASP A 185 8.27 8.82 3.40
CA ASP A 185 9.73 8.95 3.40
C ASP A 185 10.35 7.68 3.96
N TYR A 186 11.29 7.13 3.22
CA TYR A 186 12.05 5.93 3.58
C TYR A 186 13.55 6.25 3.56
N CYS A 187 14.26 5.79 4.57
CA CYS A 187 15.72 5.73 4.56
C CYS A 187 16.16 4.27 4.56
N TYR A 188 16.96 3.90 3.59
CA TYR A 188 17.52 2.56 3.46
C TYR A 188 19.02 2.63 3.70
N TYR A 189 19.52 1.87 4.67
CA TYR A 189 20.92 1.64 4.89
C TYR A 189 21.27 0.25 4.39
N THR A 190 21.91 0.18 3.24
CA THR A 190 22.30 -1.08 2.59
C THR A 190 23.69 -1.48 3.02
N PHE A 191 23.93 -2.77 3.27
CA PHE A 191 25.23 -3.32 3.55
C PHE A 191 26.07 -3.40 2.27
N ASP A 192 27.25 -2.80 2.22
CA ASP A 192 28.14 -2.84 1.06
C ASP A 192 28.48 -4.27 0.62
N ALA A 193 28.53 -5.18 1.57
CA ALA A 193 28.87 -6.58 1.32
C ALA A 193 27.76 -7.37 0.61
N LEU A 194 26.49 -6.91 0.69
CA LEU A 194 25.31 -7.54 0.08
C LEU A 194 24.16 -6.52 -0.07
N PRO A 195 24.32 -5.49 -0.91
CA PRO A 195 23.48 -4.28 -0.88
C PRO A 195 22.01 -4.51 -1.24
N ASP A 196 21.72 -5.52 -2.06
CA ASP A 196 20.37 -5.76 -2.59
C ASP A 196 19.61 -6.87 -1.84
N LYS A 197 20.16 -7.38 -0.75
CA LYS A 197 19.60 -8.54 -0.05
C LYS A 197 19.25 -8.28 1.41
N VAL A 198 20.05 -7.47 2.11
CA VAL A 198 19.86 -7.13 3.52
C VAL A 198 20.00 -5.63 3.70
N MET A 199 19.07 -5.00 4.39
CA MET A 199 19.10 -3.58 4.66
C MET A 199 18.44 -3.22 5.98
N LEU A 200 18.83 -2.07 6.53
CA LEU A 200 18.09 -1.42 7.60
C LEU A 200 17.16 -0.37 6.99
N THR A 201 15.87 -0.50 7.23
CA THR A 201 14.82 0.37 6.69
C THR A 201 14.21 1.21 7.80
N LEU A 202 14.20 2.53 7.63
CA LEU A 202 13.49 3.48 8.49
C LEU A 202 12.29 4.03 7.72
N VAL A 203 11.12 4.01 8.34
CA VAL A 203 9.85 4.43 7.74
C VAL A 203 9.24 5.55 8.58
N TYR A 204 9.02 6.70 7.95
CA TYR A 204 8.56 7.94 8.57
C TYR A 204 7.09 8.27 8.32
N ASP A 205 6.35 7.41 7.60
CA ASP A 205 4.95 7.63 7.18
C ASP A 205 4.03 7.96 8.36
N THR A 206 4.18 7.25 9.47
CA THR A 206 3.36 7.43 10.68
C THR A 206 3.83 8.56 11.57
N LEU A 207 4.95 9.21 11.25
CA LEU A 207 5.39 10.42 11.91
C LEU A 207 4.49 11.63 11.55
N TRP A 208 4.02 11.66 10.30
CA TRP A 208 3.20 12.74 9.76
C TRP A 208 1.70 12.53 9.90
N ASN A 209 1.28 11.27 10.05
CA ASN A 209 -0.10 10.86 10.13
C ASN A 209 -0.38 10.39 11.55
N TYR A 210 -0.90 11.30 12.37
CA TYR A 210 -1.29 10.99 13.74
C TYR A 210 -2.41 9.94 13.72
N ASP A 211 -2.18 8.81 14.37
CA ASP A 211 -3.19 7.80 14.65
C ASP A 211 -3.38 7.62 16.17
N LYS A 212 -4.25 6.69 16.57
CA LYS A 212 -4.49 6.38 17.99
C LYS A 212 -3.23 5.98 18.78
N ASP A 213 -2.18 5.54 18.08
CA ASP A 213 -0.92 5.09 18.66
C ASP A 213 0.16 6.20 18.67
N GLY A 214 -0.17 7.41 18.20
CA GLY A 214 0.72 8.57 18.16
C GLY A 214 1.62 8.66 16.92
N CYS A 215 2.51 9.64 16.91
CA CYS A 215 3.49 9.83 15.84
C CYS A 215 4.65 8.85 16.00
N ARG A 216 4.99 8.09 14.97
CA ARG A 216 5.98 7.01 15.07
C ARG A 216 7.00 7.04 13.93
N ILE A 217 8.21 6.59 14.25
CA ILE A 217 9.20 6.14 13.29
C ILE A 217 9.34 4.64 13.47
N ARG A 218 9.19 3.87 12.39
CA ARG A 218 9.37 2.42 12.40
C ARG A 218 10.71 2.07 11.78
N MET A 219 11.36 1.06 12.30
CA MET A 219 12.68 0.60 11.85
C MET A 219 12.66 -0.91 11.69
N PHE A 220 13.29 -1.41 10.63
CA PHE A 220 13.30 -2.82 10.31
C PHE A 220 14.67 -3.27 9.80
N LEU A 221 15.11 -4.43 10.26
CA LEU A 221 16.05 -5.24 9.50
C LEU A 221 15.25 -5.95 8.42
N GLU A 222 15.48 -5.60 7.17
CA GLU A 222 14.69 -6.02 6.02
C GLU A 222 15.50 -6.94 5.12
N LEU A 223 14.88 -8.07 4.76
CA LEU A 223 15.42 -9.03 3.81
C LEU A 223 14.75 -8.81 2.45
N GLN A 224 15.53 -8.80 1.39
CA GLN A 224 15.10 -8.60 0.02
C GLN A 224 15.34 -9.85 -0.82
N SER A 225 14.43 -10.15 -1.74
CA SER A 225 14.38 -11.30 -2.64
C SER A 225 13.90 -12.61 -2.01
N LYS A 226 13.19 -13.38 -2.83
CA LYS A 226 12.68 -14.72 -2.45
C LYS A 226 13.80 -15.66 -1.98
N GLU A 227 14.94 -15.56 -2.61
CA GLU A 227 16.09 -16.41 -2.34
C GLU A 227 16.66 -16.14 -0.94
N MET A 228 16.88 -14.87 -0.58
CA MET A 228 17.35 -14.49 0.75
C MET A 228 16.34 -14.86 1.84
N ILE A 229 15.06 -14.61 1.61
CA ILE A 229 13.98 -14.97 2.54
C ILE A 229 13.96 -16.47 2.80
N LYS A 230 14.05 -17.28 1.73
CA LYS A 230 14.12 -18.74 1.84
C LYS A 230 15.34 -19.17 2.62
N PHE A 231 16.52 -18.65 2.25
CA PHE A 231 17.78 -18.96 2.93
C PHE A 231 17.71 -18.72 4.44
N VAL A 232 17.22 -17.55 4.87
CA VAL A 232 17.13 -17.21 6.30
C VAL A 232 16.14 -18.13 7.03
N LYS A 233 15.04 -18.52 6.37
CA LYS A 233 14.09 -19.51 6.94
C LYS A 233 14.71 -20.90 7.10
N ASP A 234 15.46 -21.34 6.09
CA ASP A 234 16.13 -22.64 6.10
C ASP A 234 17.27 -22.70 7.13
N MET A 235 17.89 -21.54 7.44
CA MET A 235 19.03 -21.41 8.38
C MET A 235 18.65 -20.87 9.76
N LYS A 236 17.35 -20.87 10.11
CA LYS A 236 16.84 -20.27 11.35
C LYS A 236 17.59 -20.76 12.59
N ASP A 237 17.78 -22.07 12.74
CA ASP A 237 18.42 -22.68 13.90
C ASP A 237 19.91 -22.34 14.01
N THR A 238 20.58 -22.18 12.85
CA THR A 238 22.01 -21.80 12.80
C THR A 238 22.22 -20.33 13.10
N LEU A 239 21.29 -19.46 12.66
CA LEU A 239 21.36 -18.02 12.89
C LEU A 239 21.13 -17.67 14.37
N GLU A 240 20.35 -18.48 15.09
CA GLU A 240 19.93 -18.19 16.47
C GLU A 240 19.26 -16.80 16.60
N LEU A 241 18.56 -16.39 15.53
CA LEU A 241 17.85 -15.12 15.47
C LEU A 241 16.35 -15.38 15.34
N GLU A 242 15.56 -14.76 16.21
CA GLU A 242 14.10 -14.87 16.14
C GLU A 242 13.50 -13.68 15.36
N PRO A 243 12.68 -13.96 14.31
CA PRO A 243 11.88 -12.92 13.69
C PRO A 243 10.82 -12.43 14.66
N ASP A 244 10.54 -11.14 14.67
CA ASP A 244 9.51 -10.56 15.56
C ASP A 244 8.11 -10.49 14.95
N GLY A 245 7.88 -11.24 13.86
CA GLY A 245 6.57 -11.43 13.27
C GLY A 245 6.05 -10.27 12.43
N HIS A 246 6.92 -9.42 11.94
CA HIS A 246 6.52 -8.32 11.07
C HIS A 246 6.16 -8.78 9.66
N LYS A 247 5.62 -7.84 8.88
CA LYS A 247 5.04 -8.08 7.56
C LYS A 247 6.04 -8.71 6.59
N GLU A 248 5.60 -9.79 5.94
CA GLU A 248 6.31 -10.49 4.88
C GLU A 248 5.53 -10.39 3.55
N ASP A 249 6.25 -10.25 2.45
CA ASP A 249 5.76 -10.37 1.09
C ASP A 249 6.59 -11.43 0.35
N THR A 250 6.28 -11.74 -0.90
CA THR A 250 7.00 -12.73 -1.71
C THR A 250 8.44 -12.32 -2.03
N THR A 251 8.75 -11.04 -1.98
CA THR A 251 10.04 -10.47 -2.40
C THR A 251 10.76 -9.67 -1.31
N TRP A 252 10.13 -9.43 -0.18
CA TRP A 252 10.71 -8.72 0.95
C TRP A 252 10.10 -9.18 2.27
N TRP A 253 10.84 -9.04 3.37
CA TRP A 253 10.40 -9.41 4.70
C TRP A 253 11.01 -8.47 5.73
N HIS A 254 10.16 -7.80 6.52
CA HIS A 254 10.59 -7.11 7.73
C HIS A 254 10.90 -8.17 8.80
N TYR A 255 12.14 -8.64 8.79
CA TYR A 255 12.58 -9.77 9.60
C TYR A 255 12.55 -9.46 11.09
N LYS A 256 13.12 -8.32 11.48
CA LYS A 256 13.05 -7.76 12.84
C LYS A 256 12.64 -6.30 12.77
N GLY A 257 11.95 -5.79 13.79
CA GLY A 257 11.51 -4.43 13.78
C GLY A 257 11.39 -3.82 15.17
N THR A 258 11.42 -2.49 15.18
CA THR A 258 11.14 -1.67 16.36
C THR A 258 10.49 -0.36 15.96
N LYS A 259 10.03 0.40 16.94
CA LYS A 259 9.43 1.72 16.71
C LYS A 259 9.82 2.70 17.80
N ILE A 260 9.91 3.97 17.42
CA ILE A 260 9.96 5.09 18.36
C ILE A 260 8.63 5.82 18.28
N THR A 261 7.98 6.02 19.40
CA THR A 261 6.76 6.82 19.49
C THR A 261 7.10 8.19 20.07
N PHE A 262 6.52 9.24 19.49
CA PHE A 262 6.71 10.63 19.91
C PHE A 262 5.37 11.25 20.31
N THR A 263 5.38 12.03 21.36
CA THR A 263 4.30 12.95 21.66
C THR A 263 4.46 14.25 20.84
N PRO A 264 3.40 15.02 20.65
CA PRO A 264 3.51 16.34 19.99
C PRO A 264 4.52 17.27 20.66
N LYS A 265 4.67 17.20 21.98
CA LYS A 265 5.63 17.99 22.74
C LYS A 265 7.08 17.61 22.42
N GLU A 266 7.36 16.33 22.29
CA GLU A 266 8.69 15.82 21.91
C GLU A 266 9.02 16.19 20.46
N LEU A 267 8.04 16.13 19.54
CA LEU A 267 8.24 16.56 18.15
C LEU A 267 8.48 18.08 18.04
N ALA A 268 7.91 18.87 18.94
CA ALA A 268 8.18 20.31 18.98
C ALA A 268 9.64 20.63 19.40
N ASN A 269 10.29 19.72 20.13
CA ASN A 269 11.72 19.77 20.44
C ASN A 269 12.50 18.82 19.53
N SER A 270 12.67 19.21 18.26
CA SER A 270 13.23 18.35 17.21
C SER A 270 14.69 17.91 17.46
N ASN A 271 15.43 18.57 18.35
CA ASN A 271 16.85 18.26 18.59
C ASN A 271 17.09 16.83 19.13
N ASP A 272 16.12 16.25 19.83
CA ASP A 272 16.25 14.90 20.40
C ASP A 272 15.87 13.77 19.44
N ILE A 273 15.17 14.08 18.35
CA ILE A 273 14.66 13.07 17.42
C ILE A 273 15.82 12.25 16.82
N ALA A 274 16.84 12.93 16.32
CA ALA A 274 18.01 12.29 15.70
C ALA A 274 18.77 11.39 16.69
N THR A 275 18.96 11.86 17.91
CA THR A 275 19.63 11.10 18.97
C THR A 275 18.84 9.85 19.34
N ARG A 276 17.51 9.95 19.46
CA ARG A 276 16.64 8.81 19.75
C ARG A 276 16.69 7.76 18.64
N ILE A 277 16.69 8.19 17.36
CA ILE A 277 16.85 7.29 16.22
C ILE A 277 18.16 6.52 16.34
N VAL A 278 19.28 7.20 16.56
CA VAL A 278 20.61 6.59 16.69
C VAL A 278 20.66 5.59 17.85
N ASN A 279 20.17 5.98 19.01
CA ASN A 279 20.16 5.11 20.19
C ASN A 279 19.31 3.86 19.95
N THR A 280 18.11 4.02 19.38
CA THR A 280 17.24 2.87 19.07
C THR A 280 17.87 1.92 18.06
N ILE A 281 18.58 2.43 17.03
CA ILE A 281 19.29 1.58 16.07
C ILE A 281 20.40 0.78 16.77
N LYS A 282 21.15 1.41 17.68
CA LYS A 282 22.22 0.71 18.43
C LYS A 282 21.64 -0.35 19.38
N GLU A 283 20.56 -0.03 20.08
CA GLU A 283 19.91 -0.94 21.04
C GLU A 283 19.21 -2.12 20.35
N SER A 284 18.77 -1.96 19.09
CA SER A 284 18.07 -3.02 18.36
C SER A 284 18.97 -4.12 17.80
N HIS A 285 20.26 -3.92 17.78
CA HIS A 285 21.28 -4.85 17.24
C HIS A 285 21.05 -5.23 15.76
N PHE A 286 20.34 -4.40 14.99
CA PHE A 286 20.03 -4.70 13.58
C PHE A 286 21.27 -4.82 12.71
N TYR A 287 22.31 -4.08 13.05
CA TYR A 287 23.58 -4.13 12.34
C TYR A 287 24.26 -5.49 12.55
N GLU A 288 24.40 -5.93 13.79
CA GLU A 288 25.04 -7.19 14.17
C GLU A 288 24.27 -8.38 13.58
N ASP A 289 22.95 -8.36 13.65
CA ASP A 289 22.09 -9.40 13.09
C ASP A 289 22.21 -9.46 11.55
N GLY A 290 22.24 -8.30 10.89
CA GLY A 290 22.47 -8.21 9.45
C GLY A 290 23.83 -8.78 9.04
N GLN A 291 24.89 -8.51 9.80
CA GLN A 291 26.23 -9.05 9.56
C GLN A 291 26.26 -10.59 9.72
N LYS A 292 25.59 -11.14 10.71
CA LYS A 292 25.47 -12.61 10.88
C LYS A 292 24.81 -13.25 9.66
N ILE A 293 23.68 -12.68 9.20
CA ILE A 293 22.98 -13.18 8.00
C ILE A 293 23.88 -13.14 6.77
N ILE A 294 24.60 -12.03 6.57
CA ILE A 294 25.50 -11.86 5.42
C ILE A 294 26.69 -12.82 5.47
N ALA A 295 27.28 -13.02 6.63
CA ALA A 295 28.40 -13.94 6.81
C ALA A 295 27.98 -15.37 6.44
N LEU A 296 26.87 -15.85 6.98
CA LEU A 296 26.35 -17.18 6.72
C LEU A 296 25.94 -17.36 5.24
N TRP A 297 25.33 -16.33 4.65
CA TRP A 297 25.01 -16.33 3.21
C TRP A 297 26.24 -16.54 2.35
N LYS A 298 27.33 -15.82 2.63
CA LYS A 298 28.59 -15.92 1.88
C LYS A 298 29.26 -17.28 2.03
N GLU A 299 29.12 -17.92 3.17
CA GLU A 299 29.66 -19.28 3.39
C GLU A 299 28.93 -20.31 2.53
N HIS A 300 27.63 -20.18 2.36
CA HIS A 300 26.81 -21.10 1.59
C HIS A 300 26.81 -20.85 0.08
N HIS A 301 27.33 -19.72 -0.39
CA HIS A 301 27.32 -19.34 -1.80
C HIS A 301 28.76 -19.14 -2.35
N LYS A 302 29.74 -19.71 -1.68
CA LYS A 302 31.12 -19.89 -2.20
C LYS A 302 31.16 -21.11 -3.10
#